data_04714deef5ef80ae8fb640726c5676af
#
_entry.id   04714deef5ef80ae8fb640726c5676af
#
_cell.length_a   1.000
_cell.length_b   1.000
_cell.length_c   1.000
_cell.angle_alpha   90.00
_cell.angle_beta   90.00
_cell.angle_gamma   90.00
#
_symmetry.space_group_name_H-M   'P 1'
#
loop_
_entity.id
_entity.type
_entity.pdbx_description
1 polymer ?
#
loop_
_entity_poly.entity_id
_entity_poly.type
_entity_poly.pdbx_seq_one_letter_code
_entity_poly.pdbx_strand_id
1 'polypeptide(L)'
;MIEPTESESLCELDRFCDAMISIRREITAIESGEGVADESVLRFAPYTIEALTTDHWTHTFTRQQAAFPTDSLKKDRYWPPVGRIDNVYGDRNLVCSCPPVSEYTDAPTEAA
;
A
#
# COMPACT_ATOMS: atom_id res chain seq x y z
N MET A 1 7.66 -3.84 -15.58
CA MET A 1 8.21 -2.84 -16.52
C MET A 1 7.64 -1.49 -16.12
N ILE A 2 8.45 -0.45 -16.02
CA ILE A 2 8.00 0.92 -15.77
C ILE A 2 8.13 1.64 -17.10
N GLU A 3 7.01 2.07 -17.64
CA GLU A 3 6.94 2.67 -18.97
C GLU A 3 6.02 3.88 -18.92
N PRO A 4 6.59 5.09 -18.88
CA PRO A 4 5.80 6.30 -18.92
C PRO A 4 5.19 6.44 -20.33
N THR A 5 3.89 6.70 -20.39
CA THR A 5 3.22 6.99 -21.64
C THR A 5 3.25 8.49 -21.93
N GLU A 6 3.05 8.87 -23.19
CA GLU A 6 2.95 10.27 -23.60
C GLU A 6 1.72 11.01 -23.02
N SER A 7 0.80 10.28 -22.39
CA SER A 7 -0.36 10.86 -21.69
C SER A 7 -0.05 11.26 -20.25
N GLU A 8 1.10 10.85 -19.69
CA GLU A 8 1.50 11.24 -18.35
C GLU A 8 2.00 12.69 -18.31
N SER A 9 1.57 13.44 -17.31
CA SER A 9 2.04 14.79 -17.10
C SER A 9 3.48 14.81 -16.57
N LEU A 10 4.22 15.85 -16.92
CA LEU A 10 5.57 16.05 -16.39
C LEU A 10 5.59 16.04 -14.85
N CYS A 11 4.56 16.61 -14.22
CA CYS A 11 4.42 16.63 -12.77
C CYS A 11 4.34 15.20 -12.17
N GLU A 12 3.63 14.27 -12.82
CA GLU A 12 3.55 12.89 -12.37
C GLU A 12 4.88 12.14 -12.59
N LEU A 13 5.59 12.43 -13.67
CA LEU A 13 6.92 11.86 -13.90
C LEU A 13 7.91 12.35 -12.85
N ASP A 14 7.90 13.64 -12.51
CA ASP A 14 8.74 14.21 -11.46
C ASP A 14 8.41 13.59 -10.09
N ARG A 15 7.11 13.44 -9.76
CA ARG A 15 6.68 12.76 -8.53
C ARG A 15 7.17 11.32 -8.44
N PHE A 16 7.14 10.60 -9.55
CA PHE A 16 7.67 9.24 -9.61
C PHE A 16 9.18 9.24 -9.36
N CYS A 17 9.94 10.12 -10.01
CA CYS A 17 11.38 10.25 -9.80
C CYS A 17 11.72 10.59 -8.34
N ASP A 18 11.00 11.54 -7.74
CA ASP A 18 11.19 11.93 -6.34
C ASP A 18 10.91 10.76 -5.39
N ALA A 19 9.88 9.97 -5.67
CA ALA A 19 9.58 8.76 -4.90
C ALA A 19 10.72 7.74 -4.99
N MET A 20 11.25 7.47 -6.17
CA MET A 20 12.38 6.54 -6.36
C MET A 20 13.64 7.03 -5.65
N ILE A 21 13.92 8.33 -5.69
CA ILE A 21 15.05 8.94 -4.98
C ILE A 21 14.85 8.81 -3.45
N SER A 22 13.63 9.03 -2.95
CA SER A 22 13.31 8.87 -1.53
C SER A 22 13.53 7.44 -1.07
N ILE A 23 13.01 6.47 -1.80
CA ILE A 23 13.22 5.03 -1.53
C ILE A 23 14.71 4.70 -1.50
N ARG A 24 15.50 5.20 -2.46
CA ARG A 24 16.94 4.95 -2.49
C ARG A 24 17.65 5.53 -1.26
N ARG A 25 17.24 6.70 -0.78
CA ARG A 25 17.78 7.32 0.45
C ARG A 25 17.47 6.47 1.68
N GLU A 26 16.25 5.96 1.80
CA GLU A 26 15.85 5.06 2.90
C GLU A 26 16.65 3.75 2.89
N ILE A 27 16.86 3.16 1.71
CA ILE A 27 17.72 1.99 1.54
C ILE A 27 19.15 2.31 1.99
N THR A 28 19.70 3.45 1.57
CA THR A 28 21.05 3.87 1.94
C THR A 28 21.21 4.06 3.46
N ALA A 29 20.20 4.61 4.13
CA ALA A 29 20.20 4.75 5.59
C ALA A 29 20.23 3.38 6.28
N ILE A 30 19.51 2.40 5.77
CA ILE A 30 19.55 1.02 6.28
C ILE A 30 20.93 0.38 6.03
N GLU A 31 21.51 0.55 4.83
CA GLU A 31 22.81 0.04 4.46
C GLU A 31 23.94 0.65 5.33
N SER A 32 23.80 1.90 5.76
CA SER A 32 24.75 2.59 6.65
C SER A 32 24.57 2.26 8.14
N GLY A 33 23.55 1.46 8.48
CA GLY A 33 23.27 1.05 9.86
C GLY A 33 22.44 2.04 10.67
N GLU A 34 21.86 3.05 10.03
CA GLU A 34 20.95 4.02 10.67
C GLU A 34 19.55 3.44 10.98
N GLY A 35 19.26 2.22 10.50
CA GLY A 35 17.99 1.54 10.71
C GLY A 35 18.10 0.03 10.55
N VAL A 36 17.05 -0.66 10.99
CA VAL A 36 16.91 -2.12 10.85
C VAL A 36 16.00 -2.43 9.68
N ALA A 37 16.46 -3.25 8.74
CA ALA A 37 15.73 -3.57 7.51
C ALA A 37 14.32 -4.13 7.78
N ASP A 38 14.22 -5.05 8.75
CA ASP A 38 12.95 -5.70 9.10
C ASP A 38 11.99 -4.79 9.88
N GLU A 39 12.46 -3.66 10.40
CA GLU A 39 11.69 -2.64 11.12
C GLU A 39 11.58 -1.33 10.33
N SER A 40 11.84 -1.36 9.03
CA SER A 40 11.86 -0.16 8.19
C SER A 40 10.49 0.17 7.62
N VAL A 41 10.29 1.45 7.29
CA VAL A 41 9.11 1.94 6.57
C VAL A 41 8.90 1.17 5.26
N LEU A 42 9.98 0.85 4.56
CA LEU A 42 9.95 0.11 3.29
C LEU A 42 9.43 -1.33 3.46
N ARG A 43 9.75 -1.97 4.59
CA ARG A 43 9.36 -3.36 4.84
C ARG A 43 7.86 -3.53 4.95
N PHE A 44 7.16 -2.56 5.53
CA PHE A 44 5.73 -2.63 5.81
C PHE A 44 4.87 -1.87 4.80
N ALA A 45 5.46 -1.10 3.89
CA ALA A 45 4.70 -0.41 2.83
C ALA A 45 3.95 -1.41 1.93
N PRO A 46 2.80 -1.02 1.36
CA PRO A 46 2.14 0.28 1.45
C PRO A 46 1.24 0.41 2.69
N TYR A 47 0.98 1.67 3.12
CA TYR A 47 0.15 1.96 4.28
C TYR A 47 -1.20 2.51 3.84
N THR A 48 -2.27 1.82 4.21
CA THR A 48 -3.65 2.29 4.04
C THR A 48 -3.96 3.37 5.08
N ILE A 49 -5.02 4.15 4.84
CA ILE A 49 -5.50 5.13 5.81
C ILE A 49 -5.91 4.46 7.13
N GLU A 50 -6.51 3.28 7.06
CA GLU A 50 -6.92 2.49 8.23
C GLU A 50 -5.71 2.09 9.08
N ALA A 51 -4.64 1.58 8.46
CA ALA A 51 -3.41 1.21 9.17
C ALA A 51 -2.78 2.40 9.89
N LEU A 52 -2.87 3.60 9.33
CA LEU A 52 -2.31 4.83 9.91
C LEU A 52 -3.17 5.45 11.01
N THR A 53 -4.48 5.19 11.00
CA THR A 53 -5.43 5.78 11.97
C THR A 53 -5.78 4.85 13.12
N THR A 54 -5.26 3.62 13.14
CA THR A 54 -5.46 2.69 14.26
C THR A 54 -4.90 3.26 15.57
N ASP A 55 -5.52 2.91 16.69
CA ASP A 55 -5.05 3.31 18.03
C ASP A 55 -3.69 2.69 18.39
N HIS A 56 -3.42 1.50 17.87
CA HIS A 56 -2.17 0.77 18.12
C HIS A 56 -1.16 0.99 17.00
N TRP A 57 -0.05 1.67 17.34
CA TRP A 57 1.09 1.84 16.46
C TRP A 57 2.33 1.22 17.09
N THR A 58 2.75 0.07 16.56
CA THR A 58 3.84 -0.72 17.13
C THR A 58 5.16 -0.55 16.40
N HIS A 59 5.19 0.22 15.30
CA HIS A 59 6.40 0.45 14.52
C HIS A 59 7.35 1.44 15.20
N THR A 60 8.64 1.29 14.94
CA THR A 60 9.71 2.16 15.44
C THR A 60 9.74 3.53 14.76
N PHE A 61 9.18 3.64 13.56
CA PHE A 61 9.05 4.88 12.79
C PHE A 61 7.70 5.55 13.01
N THR A 62 7.61 6.82 12.68
CA THR A 62 6.40 7.61 12.90
C THR A 62 5.33 7.35 11.83
N ARG A 63 4.05 7.54 12.21
CA ARG A 63 2.94 7.55 11.24
C ARG A 63 3.15 8.55 10.11
N GLN A 64 3.75 9.69 10.42
CA GLN A 64 4.04 10.72 9.41
C GLN A 64 5.04 10.25 8.38
N GLN A 65 6.10 9.54 8.78
CA GLN A 65 7.05 8.92 7.84
C GLN A 65 6.37 7.89 6.95
N ALA A 66 5.53 7.02 7.53
CA ALA A 66 4.75 6.04 6.78
C ALA A 66 3.73 6.69 5.83
N ALA A 67 3.09 7.77 6.28
CA ALA A 67 2.07 8.47 5.51
C ALA A 67 2.65 9.30 4.37
N PHE A 68 3.76 9.97 4.57
CA PHE A 68 4.27 10.99 3.66
C PHE A 68 5.76 10.81 3.37
N PRO A 69 6.13 9.77 2.60
CA PRO A 69 7.53 9.51 2.25
C PRO A 69 8.16 10.59 1.36
N THR A 70 7.35 11.43 0.72
CA THR A 70 7.78 12.62 -0.03
C THR A 70 6.92 13.83 0.35
N ASP A 71 7.46 15.04 0.22
CA ASP A 71 6.72 16.27 0.56
C ASP A 71 5.53 16.54 -0.36
N SER A 72 5.60 16.11 -1.61
CA SER A 72 4.50 16.21 -2.57
C SER A 72 3.23 15.51 -2.08
N LEU A 73 3.38 14.39 -1.37
CA LEU A 73 2.27 13.61 -0.85
C LEU A 73 1.52 14.28 0.32
N LYS A 74 2.08 15.33 0.92
CA LYS A 74 1.36 16.10 1.96
C LYS A 74 0.20 16.91 1.38
N LYS A 75 0.27 17.24 0.08
CA LYS A 75 -0.75 18.05 -0.59
C LYS A 75 -1.74 17.20 -1.39
N ASP A 76 -1.23 16.15 -2.03
CA ASP A 76 -2.01 15.35 -2.95
C ASP A 76 -1.53 13.89 -2.87
N ARG A 77 -2.22 13.10 -2.05
CA ARG A 77 -1.87 11.71 -1.80
C ARG A 77 -2.91 10.75 -2.36
N TYR A 78 -2.45 9.79 -3.12
CA TYR A 78 -3.21 8.58 -3.43
C TYR A 78 -3.07 7.58 -2.28
N TRP A 79 -4.17 7.31 -1.59
CA TRP A 79 -4.18 6.31 -0.53
C TRP A 79 -4.29 4.91 -1.13
N PRO A 80 -3.35 3.99 -0.83
CA PRO A 80 -3.48 2.62 -1.29
C PRO A 80 -4.72 1.98 -0.66
N PRO A 81 -5.53 1.27 -1.47
CA PRO A 81 -6.75 0.62 -0.96
C PRO A 81 -6.46 -0.62 -0.11
N VAL A 82 -5.28 -1.22 -0.29
CA VAL A 82 -4.86 -2.42 0.45
C VAL A 82 -3.43 -2.27 0.95
N GLY A 83 -3.14 -2.87 2.09
CA GLY A 83 -1.79 -2.96 2.64
C GLY A 83 -0.94 -4.02 1.94
N ARG A 84 0.13 -4.43 2.59
CA ARG A 84 1.03 -5.45 2.05
C ARG A 84 0.34 -6.81 1.96
N ILE A 85 0.40 -7.41 0.79
CA ILE A 85 -0.19 -8.73 0.51
C ILE A 85 0.91 -9.79 0.62
N ASP A 86 0.61 -10.88 1.32
CA ASP A 86 1.42 -12.10 1.27
C ASP A 86 0.99 -12.96 0.07
N ASN A 87 1.62 -12.70 -1.07
CA ASN A 87 1.32 -13.41 -2.30
C ASN A 87 1.62 -14.91 -2.19
N VAL A 88 2.68 -15.29 -1.47
CA VAL A 88 3.08 -16.69 -1.32
C VAL A 88 2.04 -17.46 -0.50
N TYR A 89 1.54 -16.85 0.57
CA TYR A 89 0.46 -17.43 1.34
C TYR A 89 -0.82 -17.53 0.50
N GLY A 90 -1.19 -16.45 -0.20
CA GLY A 90 -2.38 -16.42 -1.06
C GLY A 90 -2.36 -17.51 -2.13
N ASP A 91 -1.24 -17.65 -2.83
CA ASP A 91 -1.08 -18.67 -3.88
C ASP A 91 -1.18 -20.11 -3.36
N ARG A 92 -0.75 -20.35 -2.12
CA ARG A 92 -0.80 -21.67 -1.48
C ARG A 92 -2.13 -21.97 -0.79
N ASN A 93 -2.90 -20.94 -0.47
CA ASN A 93 -4.16 -21.04 0.26
C ASN A 93 -5.28 -20.38 -0.54
N LEU A 94 -5.50 -20.87 -1.75
CA LEU A 94 -6.60 -20.41 -2.59
C LEU A 94 -7.93 -20.72 -1.91
N VAL A 95 -8.58 -19.70 -1.38
CA VAL A 95 -9.96 -19.80 -0.88
C VAL A 95 -10.86 -19.26 -1.97
N CYS A 96 -11.33 -20.14 -2.83
CA CYS A 96 -12.38 -19.80 -3.77
C CYS A 96 -13.72 -19.99 -3.04
N SER A 97 -14.17 -18.98 -2.33
CA SER A 97 -15.50 -18.93 -1.74
C SER A 97 -16.49 -18.32 -2.74
N CYS A 98 -16.66 -18.98 -3.90
CA CYS A 98 -17.82 -18.71 -4.72
C CYS A 98 -19.01 -19.38 -4.01
N PRO A 99 -19.96 -18.64 -3.43
CA PRO A 99 -21.14 -19.25 -2.87
C PRO A 99 -21.88 -20.00 -3.99
N PRO A 100 -22.54 -21.14 -3.68
CA PRO A 100 -23.29 -21.89 -4.66
C PRO A 100 -24.36 -21.00 -5.31
N VAL A 101 -24.69 -21.26 -6.56
CA VAL A 101 -25.67 -20.47 -7.34
C VAL A 101 -27.01 -20.35 -6.59
N SER A 102 -27.36 -21.33 -5.76
CA SER A 102 -28.57 -21.31 -4.93
C SER A 102 -28.61 -20.15 -3.91
N GLU A 103 -27.50 -19.56 -3.55
CA GLU A 103 -27.49 -18.36 -2.68
C GLU A 103 -27.84 -17.06 -3.42
N TYR A 104 -27.83 -17.07 -4.75
CA TYR A 104 -28.20 -15.96 -5.60
C TYR A 104 -29.60 -16.11 -6.20
N THR A 105 -30.31 -17.19 -5.89
CA THR A 105 -31.72 -17.28 -6.24
C THR A 105 -32.50 -16.38 -5.30
N ASP A 106 -33.18 -15.39 -5.87
CA ASP A 106 -34.07 -14.51 -5.13
C ASP A 106 -34.99 -15.34 -4.25
N ALA A 107 -35.00 -15.06 -2.96
CA ALA A 107 -36.03 -15.61 -2.09
C ALA A 107 -37.39 -15.22 -2.69
N PRO A 108 -38.34 -16.13 -2.80
CA PRO A 108 -39.66 -15.78 -3.35
C PRO A 108 -40.21 -14.62 -2.54
N THR A 109 -40.46 -13.50 -3.23
CA THR A 109 -41.14 -12.36 -2.63
C THR A 109 -42.49 -12.89 -2.15
N GLU A 110 -42.67 -13.06 -0.86
CA GLU A 110 -43.97 -13.32 -0.30
C GLU A 110 -44.87 -12.16 -0.68
N ALA A 111 -45.76 -12.41 -1.66
CA ALA A 111 -46.77 -11.48 -2.03
C ALA A 111 -47.75 -11.37 -0.85
N ALA A 112 -47.78 -10.18 -0.25
CA ALA A 112 -48.81 -9.77 0.71
C ALA A 112 -50.13 -9.49 0.00
#